data_ffd782e540d2073615d5d7472f33b03e
#
_entry.id   ffd782e540d2073615d5d7472f33b03e
#
_cell.length_a   1.000
_cell.length_b   1.000
_cell.length_c   1.000
_cell.angle_alpha   90.00
_cell.angle_beta   90.00
_cell.angle_gamma   90.00
#
_symmetry.space_group_name_H-M   'P 1'
#
loop_
_entity.id
_entity.type
_entity.pdbx_description
1 polymer ?
#
loop_
_entity_poly.entity_id
_entity_poly.type
_entity_poly.pdbx_seq_one_letter_code
_entity_poly.pdbx_strand_id
1 'polypeptide(L)'
;MRFLWLDTETTGLETSDSAAFELAFILVENGYVICERCFFLNPLSETIKYHEEAGKVHGYSEKDIMSFPSEKEQMPKIADFLKNCVELFKKDGSRTEKLVIAGYNVNFDIKHLKALLERNGYNYDDYFVSNIADVFEQVKRAGIQKALPFLPDRKLGTVAKHLGVNLENAHDAMADIKATREVARKLQQMNVNLL
;
A
#
# COMPACT_ATOMS: atom_id res chain seq x y z
N MET A 1 0.48 14.33 -11.90
CA MET A 1 -0.08 13.87 -10.61
C MET A 1 0.85 12.84 -10.02
N ARG A 2 1.09 12.89 -8.71
CA ARG A 2 2.01 12.01 -7.99
C ARG A 2 1.23 11.05 -7.12
N PHE A 3 1.49 9.78 -7.30
CA PHE A 3 0.92 8.72 -6.48
C PHE A 3 2.03 8.03 -5.69
N LEU A 4 1.81 7.80 -4.42
CA LEU A 4 2.54 6.81 -3.66
C LEU A 4 1.66 5.58 -3.52
N TRP A 5 1.99 4.55 -4.28
CA TRP A 5 1.33 3.26 -4.18
C TRP A 5 1.81 2.56 -2.91
N LEU A 6 0.86 2.01 -2.18
CA LEU A 6 1.08 1.37 -0.88
C LEU A 6 0.36 0.03 -0.85
N ASP A 7 1.05 -0.95 -0.31
CA ASP A 7 0.50 -2.22 0.15
C ASP A 7 1.23 -2.64 1.42
N THR A 8 0.53 -3.32 2.35
CA THR A 8 1.08 -3.71 3.64
C THR A 8 0.70 -5.12 4.03
N GLU A 9 1.67 -5.88 4.57
CA GLU A 9 1.39 -7.07 5.34
C GLU A 9 1.35 -6.73 6.83
N THR A 10 0.37 -7.30 7.53
CA THR A 10 0.07 -6.91 8.91
C THR A 10 0.00 -8.12 9.84
N THR A 11 0.27 -7.91 11.11
CA THR A 11 0.17 -8.97 12.14
C THR A 11 -1.27 -9.36 12.48
N GLY A 12 -2.27 -8.63 11.94
CA GLY A 12 -3.70 -8.85 12.13
C GLY A 12 -4.53 -7.74 11.50
N LEU A 13 -5.83 -7.73 11.72
CA LEU A 13 -6.76 -6.83 11.02
C LEU A 13 -6.98 -5.47 11.69
N GLU A 14 -6.95 -5.44 13.04
CA GLU A 14 -7.35 -4.26 13.80
C GLU A 14 -6.13 -3.55 14.38
N THR A 15 -6.03 -2.25 14.14
CA THR A 15 -4.90 -1.43 14.59
C THR A 15 -4.80 -1.27 16.11
N SER A 16 -5.81 -1.71 16.86
CA SER A 16 -5.80 -1.73 18.33
C SER A 16 -4.82 -2.73 18.92
N ASP A 17 -4.56 -3.84 18.20
CA ASP A 17 -3.71 -4.93 18.68
C ASP A 17 -2.82 -5.54 17.60
N SER A 18 -2.85 -4.98 16.40
CA SER A 18 -2.00 -5.42 15.28
C SER A 18 -1.36 -4.23 14.54
N ALA A 19 -0.34 -4.51 13.74
CA ALA A 19 0.40 -3.49 13.02
C ALA A 19 1.00 -4.02 11.71
N ALA A 20 1.32 -3.11 10.80
CA ALA A 20 2.09 -3.44 9.62
C ALA A 20 3.51 -3.85 10.00
N PHE A 21 4.01 -4.93 9.41
CA PHE A 21 5.39 -5.39 9.53
C PHE A 21 6.15 -5.36 8.20
N GLU A 22 5.43 -5.35 7.08
CA GLU A 22 5.97 -5.11 5.75
C GLU A 22 5.21 -3.94 5.13
N LEU A 23 5.93 -2.98 4.56
CA LEU A 23 5.38 -1.85 3.84
C LEU A 23 6.09 -1.72 2.49
N ALA A 24 5.35 -1.92 1.43
CA ALA A 24 5.84 -1.72 0.06
C ALA A 24 5.32 -0.37 -0.49
N PHE A 25 6.24 0.39 -1.08
CA PHE A 25 5.96 1.68 -1.68
C PHE A 25 6.48 1.76 -3.11
N ILE A 26 5.68 2.31 -4.01
CA ILE A 26 6.11 2.70 -5.36
C ILE A 26 5.71 4.14 -5.61
N LEU A 27 6.68 5.04 -5.74
CA LEU A 27 6.43 6.42 -6.14
C LEU A 27 6.31 6.52 -7.65
N VAL A 28 5.19 7.07 -8.09
CA VAL A 28 4.90 7.28 -9.51
C VAL A 28 4.60 8.75 -9.77
N GLU A 29 5.23 9.33 -10.78
CA GLU A 29 4.91 10.66 -11.29
C GLU A 29 4.61 10.60 -12.78
N ASN A 30 3.46 11.15 -13.18
CA ASN A 30 3.04 11.23 -14.57
C ASN A 30 3.11 9.87 -15.31
N GLY A 31 2.81 8.77 -14.58
CA GLY A 31 2.84 7.40 -15.08
C GLY A 31 4.19 6.69 -14.98
N TYR A 32 5.28 7.39 -14.69
CA TYR A 32 6.63 6.81 -14.58
C TYR A 32 6.95 6.44 -13.14
N VAL A 33 7.55 5.26 -12.93
CA VAL A 33 8.10 4.84 -11.63
C VAL A 33 9.35 5.65 -11.36
N ILE A 34 9.37 6.34 -10.22
CA ILE A 34 10.50 7.11 -9.75
C ILE A 34 11.36 6.28 -8.81
N CYS A 35 10.74 5.58 -7.86
CA CYS A 35 11.43 4.65 -6.97
C CYS A 35 10.47 3.61 -6.39
N GLU A 36 11.06 2.51 -5.94
CA GLU A 36 10.40 1.43 -5.21
C GLU A 36 11.14 1.20 -3.89
N ARG A 37 10.43 0.93 -2.81
CA ARG A 37 11.00 0.58 -1.50
C ARG A 37 10.10 -0.42 -0.80
N CYS A 38 10.72 -1.35 -0.11
CA CYS A 38 10.06 -2.24 0.85
C CYS A 38 10.76 -2.12 2.19
N PHE A 39 10.00 -2.01 3.26
CA PHE A 39 10.50 -1.96 4.63
C PHE A 39 9.91 -3.11 5.41
N PHE A 40 10.78 -3.85 6.09
CA PHE A 40 10.41 -4.87 7.07
C PHE A 40 10.74 -4.36 8.46
N LEU A 41 9.82 -4.56 9.38
CA LEU A 41 10.00 -4.14 10.78
C LEU A 41 9.31 -5.12 11.74
N ASN A 42 9.84 -5.21 12.94
CA ASN A 42 9.21 -5.95 14.04
C ASN A 42 8.39 -4.96 14.89
N PRO A 43 7.06 -4.96 14.80
CA PRO A 43 6.19 -4.11 15.60
C PRO A 43 5.71 -4.78 16.89
N LEU A 44 6.04 -6.07 17.11
CA LEU A 44 5.51 -6.86 18.22
C LEU A 44 5.91 -6.29 19.59
N SER A 45 4.96 -6.23 20.49
CA SER A 45 5.10 -5.63 21.81
C SER A 45 4.06 -6.20 22.78
N GLU A 46 3.94 -5.64 23.99
CA GLU A 46 2.86 -6.01 24.92
C GLU A 46 1.47 -5.72 24.35
N THR A 47 1.32 -4.71 23.51
CA THR A 47 0.04 -4.29 22.92
C THR A 47 -0.17 -4.79 21.50
N ILE A 48 0.88 -4.90 20.69
CA ILE A 48 0.81 -5.38 19.30
C ILE A 48 1.11 -6.89 19.29
N LYS A 49 0.15 -7.66 18.81
CA LYS A 49 0.19 -9.13 18.80
C LYS A 49 0.32 -9.67 17.38
N TYR A 50 0.81 -10.88 17.28
CA TYR A 50 0.72 -11.70 16.08
C TYR A 50 -0.56 -12.52 16.12
N HIS A 51 -1.31 -12.49 15.01
CA HIS A 51 -2.53 -13.26 14.83
C HIS A 51 -2.29 -14.38 13.80
N GLU A 52 -2.49 -15.62 14.21
CA GLU A 52 -2.28 -16.83 13.38
C GLU A 52 -3.06 -16.77 12.05
N GLU A 53 -4.24 -16.14 12.03
CA GLU A 53 -5.04 -16.01 10.82
C GLU A 53 -4.36 -15.11 9.78
N ALA A 54 -3.65 -14.07 10.21
CA ALA A 54 -2.85 -13.22 9.34
C ALA A 54 -1.64 -14.02 8.80
N GLY A 55 -0.97 -14.79 9.65
CA GLY A 55 0.13 -15.66 9.25
C GLY A 55 -0.24 -16.68 8.17
N LYS A 56 -1.46 -17.20 8.20
CA LYS A 56 -1.97 -18.10 7.13
C LYS A 56 -2.11 -17.39 5.78
N VAL A 57 -2.26 -16.07 5.77
CA VAL A 57 -2.41 -15.28 4.55
C VAL A 57 -1.05 -14.94 3.96
N HIS A 58 -0.16 -14.29 4.71
CA HIS A 58 1.14 -13.81 4.20
C HIS A 58 2.30 -14.82 4.36
N GLY A 59 2.10 -15.91 5.11
CA GLY A 59 3.08 -17.01 5.25
C GLY A 59 4.23 -16.74 6.23
N TYR A 60 4.36 -15.56 6.82
CA TYR A 60 5.36 -15.29 7.86
C TYR A 60 4.88 -15.80 9.22
N SER A 61 5.76 -16.47 9.94
CA SER A 61 5.52 -16.82 11.35
C SER A 61 5.84 -15.64 12.27
N GLU A 62 5.34 -15.69 13.51
CA GLU A 62 5.71 -14.72 14.55
C GLU A 62 7.24 -14.61 14.71
N LYS A 63 7.94 -15.76 14.65
CA LYS A 63 9.41 -15.81 14.74
C LYS A 63 10.10 -15.08 13.58
N ASP A 64 9.55 -15.18 12.38
CA ASP A 64 10.10 -14.45 11.22
C ASP A 64 9.98 -12.94 11.45
N ILE A 65 8.81 -12.48 11.88
CA ILE A 65 8.56 -11.06 12.17
C ILE A 65 9.45 -10.57 13.31
N MET A 66 9.64 -11.37 14.34
CA MET A 66 10.57 -11.03 15.45
C MET A 66 12.02 -10.89 15.00
N SER A 67 12.41 -11.51 13.89
CA SER A 67 13.76 -11.41 13.33
C SER A 67 14.03 -10.12 12.55
N PHE A 68 13.00 -9.38 12.17
CA PHE A 68 13.14 -8.11 11.47
C PHE A 68 13.67 -7.01 12.40
N PRO A 69 14.31 -5.96 11.85
CA PRO A 69 14.71 -4.79 12.65
C PRO A 69 13.54 -4.19 13.42
N SER A 70 13.78 -3.68 14.59
CA SER A 70 12.72 -3.09 15.41
C SER A 70 12.03 -1.93 14.70
N GLU A 71 10.76 -1.71 15.03
CA GLU A 71 9.99 -0.57 14.51
C GLU A 71 10.73 0.76 14.81
N LYS A 72 11.30 0.89 16.00
CA LYS A 72 12.07 2.09 16.39
C LYS A 72 13.27 2.37 15.49
N GLU A 73 13.93 1.32 14.98
CA GLU A 73 15.07 1.47 14.06
C GLU A 73 14.64 1.77 12.63
N GLN A 74 13.48 1.25 12.21
CA GLN A 74 12.99 1.43 10.83
C GLN A 74 12.21 2.73 10.65
N MET A 75 11.51 3.19 11.67
CA MET A 75 10.63 4.34 11.54
C MET A 75 11.32 5.61 11.04
N PRO A 76 12.53 5.99 11.52
CA PRO A 76 13.25 7.14 10.93
C PRO A 76 13.53 7.00 9.43
N LYS A 77 13.85 5.78 8.96
CA LYS A 77 14.12 5.52 7.55
C LYS A 77 12.86 5.62 6.69
N ILE A 78 11.71 5.15 7.23
CA ILE A 78 10.41 5.28 6.58
C ILE A 78 10.01 6.76 6.51
N ALA A 79 10.15 7.50 7.60
CA ALA A 79 9.84 8.93 7.64
C ALA A 79 10.73 9.74 6.69
N ASP A 80 12.03 9.46 6.63
CA ASP A 80 12.96 10.09 5.69
C ASP A 80 12.59 9.76 4.24
N PHE A 81 12.21 8.52 3.96
CA PHE A 81 11.74 8.13 2.63
C PHE A 81 10.49 8.92 2.24
N LEU A 82 9.46 8.98 3.10
CA LEU A 82 8.22 9.72 2.84
C LEU A 82 8.50 11.21 2.65
N LYS A 83 9.34 11.81 3.49
CA LYS A 83 9.78 13.20 3.37
C LYS A 83 10.47 13.45 2.03
N ASN A 84 11.39 12.58 1.63
CA ASN A 84 12.07 12.68 0.35
C ASN A 84 11.09 12.56 -0.83
N CYS A 85 10.09 11.68 -0.76
CA CYS A 85 9.03 11.58 -1.79
C CYS A 85 8.24 12.89 -1.94
N VAL A 86 7.98 13.60 -0.84
CA VAL A 86 7.34 14.92 -0.87
C VAL A 86 8.29 16.00 -1.40
N GLU A 87 9.58 15.97 -1.03
CA GLU A 87 10.56 17.02 -1.32
C GLU A 87 11.26 16.92 -2.68
N LEU A 88 11.26 15.72 -3.30
CA LEU A 88 11.93 15.46 -4.61
C LEU A 88 11.60 16.48 -5.71
N PHE A 89 10.55 17.26 -5.53
CA PHE A 89 9.99 18.14 -6.55
C PHE A 89 10.01 19.64 -6.19
N LYS A 90 10.79 20.03 -5.18
CA LYS A 90 10.99 21.46 -4.81
C LYS A 90 11.99 22.18 -5.71
N LYS A 91 11.96 21.99 -7.03
CA LYS A 91 13.02 22.59 -7.90
C LYS A 91 12.90 24.08 -8.17
N ASP A 92 11.79 24.72 -7.84
CA ASP A 92 11.54 26.12 -8.27
C ASP A 92 10.94 27.05 -7.20
N GLY A 93 10.98 26.63 -5.91
CA GLY A 93 10.33 27.42 -4.85
C GLY A 93 8.80 27.28 -4.84
N SER A 94 8.23 26.42 -5.68
CA SER A 94 6.81 26.14 -5.73
C SER A 94 6.33 25.36 -4.50
N ARG A 95 5.03 25.41 -4.26
CA ARG A 95 4.37 24.79 -3.12
C ARG A 95 4.65 23.27 -3.11
N THR A 96 5.11 22.74 -1.98
CA THR A 96 5.29 21.31 -1.78
C THR A 96 3.93 20.61 -1.95
N GLU A 97 3.78 19.81 -2.99
CA GLU A 97 2.57 19.02 -3.18
C GLU A 97 2.69 17.72 -2.39
N LYS A 98 1.74 17.50 -1.49
CA LYS A 98 1.61 16.23 -0.79
C LYS A 98 1.20 15.11 -1.76
N LEU A 99 1.45 13.88 -1.37
CA LEU A 99 1.24 12.69 -2.19
C LEU A 99 -0.22 12.22 -2.13
N VAL A 100 -0.71 11.66 -3.23
CA VAL A 100 -1.95 10.88 -3.26
C VAL A 100 -1.59 9.42 -2.99
N ILE A 101 -2.17 8.80 -1.96
CA ILE A 101 -2.01 7.34 -1.77
C ILE A 101 -2.86 6.59 -2.80
N ALA A 102 -2.27 5.53 -3.35
CA ALA A 102 -2.94 4.59 -4.24
C ALA A 102 -2.70 3.14 -3.77
N GLY A 103 -3.66 2.25 -4.01
CA GLY A 103 -3.54 0.83 -3.66
C GLY A 103 -4.81 0.05 -3.98
N TYR A 104 -4.90 -1.20 -3.51
CA TYR A 104 -6.08 -2.05 -3.65
C TYR A 104 -6.80 -2.18 -2.31
N ASN A 105 -8.03 -1.66 -2.19
CA ASN A 105 -8.72 -1.55 -0.89
C ASN A 105 -7.87 -0.79 0.15
N VAL A 106 -7.21 0.25 -0.32
CA VAL A 106 -6.08 0.91 0.34
C VAL A 106 -6.43 1.58 1.68
N ASN A 107 -7.72 1.71 2.01
CA ASN A 107 -8.13 2.20 3.33
C ASN A 107 -7.63 1.32 4.49
N PHE A 108 -7.47 0.03 4.26
CA PHE A 108 -6.88 -0.90 5.23
C PHE A 108 -5.41 -0.52 5.49
N ASP A 109 -4.62 -0.37 4.45
CA ASP A 109 -3.21 0.00 4.52
C ASP A 109 -3.00 1.38 5.13
N ILE A 110 -3.85 2.35 4.78
CA ILE A 110 -3.84 3.70 5.35
C ILE A 110 -4.04 3.67 6.86
N LYS A 111 -4.96 2.85 7.38
CA LYS A 111 -5.18 2.72 8.83
C LYS A 111 -3.90 2.26 9.55
N HIS A 112 -3.25 1.23 9.03
CA HIS A 112 -2.02 0.68 9.60
C HIS A 112 -0.84 1.64 9.46
N LEU A 113 -0.71 2.33 8.31
CA LEU A 113 0.31 3.36 8.13
C LEU A 113 0.10 4.55 9.08
N LYS A 114 -1.14 5.03 9.24
CA LYS A 114 -1.46 6.09 10.21
C LYS A 114 -1.09 5.69 11.63
N ALA A 115 -1.54 4.52 12.07
CA ALA A 115 -1.23 4.01 13.41
C ALA A 115 0.28 3.86 13.63
N LEU A 116 1.04 3.41 12.61
CA LEU A 116 2.50 3.33 12.65
C LEU A 116 3.14 4.71 12.82
N LEU A 117 2.72 5.68 12.02
CA LEU A 117 3.24 7.05 12.06
C LEU A 117 2.94 7.70 13.42
N GLU A 118 1.68 7.67 13.85
CA GLU A 118 1.20 8.33 15.08
C GLU A 118 1.90 7.80 16.34
N ARG A 119 2.02 6.46 16.49
CA ARG A 119 2.68 5.88 17.68
C ARG A 119 4.19 6.16 17.73
N ASN A 120 4.77 6.58 16.59
CA ASN A 120 6.18 7.00 16.52
C ASN A 120 6.36 8.52 16.45
N GLY A 121 5.31 9.31 16.68
CA GLY A 121 5.36 10.77 16.76
C GLY A 121 5.42 11.49 15.40
N TYR A 122 5.04 10.82 14.32
CA TYR A 122 4.92 11.42 12.98
C TYR A 122 3.47 11.68 12.62
N ASN A 123 3.21 12.72 11.82
CA ASN A 123 1.87 13.04 11.37
C ASN A 123 1.67 12.60 9.91
N TYR A 124 0.67 11.76 9.65
CA TYR A 124 0.28 11.32 8.31
C TYR A 124 0.01 12.49 7.36
N ASP A 125 -0.65 13.53 7.86
CA ASP A 125 -1.04 14.70 7.07
C ASP A 125 0.16 15.54 6.59
N ASP A 126 1.37 15.33 7.13
CA ASP A 126 2.57 16.00 6.62
C ASP A 126 2.97 15.48 5.23
N TYR A 127 2.60 14.26 4.90
CA TYR A 127 3.00 13.57 3.67
C TYR A 127 1.88 13.45 2.64
N PHE A 128 0.63 13.31 3.06
CA PHE A 128 -0.47 12.89 2.21
C PHE A 128 -1.63 13.89 2.16
N VAL A 129 -2.30 13.94 1.00
CA VAL A 129 -3.61 14.61 0.86
C VAL A 129 -4.73 13.65 1.29
N SER A 130 -5.93 14.18 1.49
CA SER A 130 -7.11 13.40 1.85
C SER A 130 -7.66 12.53 0.70
N ASN A 131 -7.35 12.90 -0.55
CA ASN A 131 -7.78 12.12 -1.72
C ASN A 131 -6.97 10.83 -1.80
N ILE A 132 -7.66 9.73 -2.07
CA ILE A 132 -7.07 8.39 -2.27
C ILE A 132 -7.47 7.83 -3.64
N ALA A 133 -6.58 7.04 -4.21
CA ALA A 133 -6.78 6.35 -5.48
C ALA A 133 -6.93 4.85 -5.24
N ASP A 134 -8.16 4.37 -5.07
CA ASP A 134 -8.45 2.98 -4.72
C ASP A 134 -8.83 2.16 -5.96
N VAL A 135 -7.98 1.18 -6.32
CA VAL A 135 -8.20 0.29 -7.47
C VAL A 135 -9.41 -0.63 -7.23
N PHE A 136 -9.71 -1.01 -5.99
CA PHE A 136 -10.92 -1.77 -5.70
C PHE A 136 -12.18 -1.00 -6.10
N GLU A 137 -12.23 0.31 -5.84
CA GLU A 137 -13.34 1.17 -6.29
C GLU A 137 -13.35 1.31 -7.82
N GLN A 138 -12.18 1.36 -8.46
CA GLN A 138 -12.08 1.34 -9.92
C GLN A 138 -12.65 0.03 -10.51
N VAL A 139 -12.36 -1.13 -9.91
CA VAL A 139 -12.92 -2.45 -10.29
C VAL A 139 -14.45 -2.47 -10.12
N LYS A 140 -14.98 -1.90 -9.05
CA LYS A 140 -16.44 -1.77 -8.84
C LYS A 140 -17.09 -0.95 -9.96
N ARG A 141 -16.50 0.20 -10.30
CA ARG A 141 -16.97 1.03 -11.41
C ARG A 141 -16.92 0.30 -12.75
N ALA A 142 -15.84 -0.46 -13.00
CA ALA A 142 -15.70 -1.27 -14.22
C ALA A 142 -16.84 -2.31 -14.35
N GLY A 143 -17.23 -2.94 -13.26
CA GLY A 143 -18.39 -3.84 -13.24
C GLY A 143 -19.72 -3.12 -13.53
N ILE A 144 -19.96 -1.96 -12.93
CA ILE A 144 -21.16 -1.14 -13.18
C ILE A 144 -21.23 -0.69 -14.65
N GLN A 145 -20.10 -0.27 -15.21
CA GLN A 145 -19.99 0.17 -16.62
C GLN A 145 -19.97 -1.01 -17.61
N LYS A 146 -20.05 -2.26 -17.15
CA LYS A 146 -19.94 -3.49 -17.93
C LYS A 146 -18.61 -3.58 -18.72
N ALA A 147 -17.57 -2.89 -18.30
CA ALA A 147 -16.22 -3.04 -18.81
C ALA A 147 -15.57 -4.33 -18.31
N LEU A 148 -15.95 -4.80 -17.11
CA LEU A 148 -15.64 -6.13 -16.61
C LEU A 148 -16.90 -7.00 -16.57
N PRO A 149 -16.81 -8.31 -16.87
CA PRO A 149 -17.89 -9.26 -16.65
C PRO A 149 -18.14 -9.47 -15.17
N PHE A 150 -19.18 -10.26 -14.85
CA PHE A 150 -19.38 -10.75 -13.50
C PHE A 150 -18.20 -11.65 -13.08
N LEU A 151 -17.55 -11.30 -11.98
CA LEU A 151 -16.49 -12.09 -11.36
C LEU A 151 -17.02 -12.72 -10.06
N PRO A 152 -16.51 -13.90 -9.65
CA PRO A 152 -16.96 -14.60 -8.42
C PRO A 152 -16.69 -13.76 -7.17
N ASP A 153 -15.62 -13.00 -7.18
CA ASP A 153 -15.27 -11.97 -6.18
C ASP A 153 -14.48 -10.84 -6.83
N ARG A 154 -14.09 -9.84 -6.03
CA ARG A 154 -13.29 -8.70 -6.48
C ARG A 154 -11.94 -8.65 -5.77
N LYS A 155 -11.41 -9.78 -5.34
CA LYS A 155 -10.06 -9.87 -4.79
C LYS A 155 -9.03 -9.56 -5.88
N LEU A 156 -7.89 -9.00 -5.49
CA LEU A 156 -6.81 -8.65 -6.43
C LEU A 156 -6.44 -9.82 -7.33
N GLY A 157 -6.22 -11.01 -6.76
CA GLY A 157 -5.86 -12.21 -7.52
C GLY A 157 -6.91 -12.62 -8.58
N THR A 158 -8.21 -12.53 -8.26
CA THR A 158 -9.29 -12.82 -9.20
C THR A 158 -9.31 -11.83 -10.35
N VAL A 159 -9.20 -10.54 -10.04
CA VAL A 159 -9.20 -9.46 -11.05
C VAL A 159 -7.93 -9.51 -11.90
N ALA A 160 -6.78 -9.68 -11.29
CA ALA A 160 -5.48 -9.81 -11.97
C ALA A 160 -5.51 -10.98 -12.97
N LYS A 161 -5.94 -12.16 -12.53
CA LYS A 161 -6.09 -13.33 -13.40
C LYS A 161 -7.02 -13.05 -14.59
N HIS A 162 -8.18 -12.43 -14.35
CA HIS A 162 -9.12 -12.10 -15.43
C HIS A 162 -8.51 -11.14 -16.45
N LEU A 163 -7.77 -10.13 -15.99
CA LEU A 163 -7.12 -9.14 -16.84
C LEU A 163 -5.79 -9.63 -17.45
N GLY A 164 -5.34 -10.85 -17.17
CA GLY A 164 -4.05 -11.37 -17.62
C GLY A 164 -2.87 -10.60 -17.02
N VAL A 165 -3.02 -10.17 -15.76
CA VAL A 165 -1.94 -9.59 -14.96
C VAL A 165 -1.26 -10.71 -14.20
N ASN A 166 0.08 -10.77 -14.30
CA ASN A 166 0.86 -11.74 -13.55
C ASN A 166 0.90 -11.31 -12.06
N LEU A 167 0.56 -12.24 -11.17
CA LEU A 167 0.66 -12.11 -9.73
C LEU A 167 1.31 -13.40 -9.21
N GLU A 168 2.62 -13.49 -9.38
CA GLU A 168 3.45 -14.49 -8.72
C GLU A 168 3.69 -14.03 -7.29
N ASN A 169 3.68 -14.90 -6.32
CA ASN A 169 3.87 -14.56 -4.90
C ASN A 169 2.79 -13.60 -4.34
N ALA A 170 1.52 -13.93 -4.53
CA ALA A 170 0.44 -13.25 -3.82
C ALA A 170 0.74 -13.22 -2.31
N HIS A 171 0.41 -12.10 -1.64
CA HIS A 171 0.72 -11.82 -0.24
C HIS A 171 2.21 -11.53 0.05
N ASP A 172 2.93 -11.05 -0.97
CA ASP A 172 4.15 -10.27 -0.87
C ASP A 172 3.76 -8.83 -1.24
N ALA A 173 3.91 -7.88 -0.32
CA ALA A 173 3.38 -6.53 -0.52
C ALA A 173 3.95 -5.85 -1.78
N MET A 174 5.21 -6.12 -2.17
CA MET A 174 5.78 -5.55 -3.39
C MET A 174 5.20 -6.21 -4.65
N ALA A 175 4.91 -7.52 -4.63
CA ALA A 175 4.26 -8.21 -5.75
C ALA A 175 2.81 -7.73 -5.91
N ASP A 176 2.08 -7.61 -4.81
CA ASP A 176 0.67 -7.19 -4.80
C ASP A 176 0.51 -5.75 -5.31
N ILE A 177 1.37 -4.83 -4.88
CA ILE A 177 1.32 -3.43 -5.35
C ILE A 177 1.70 -3.29 -6.83
N LYS A 178 2.64 -4.10 -7.35
CA LYS A 178 2.97 -4.14 -8.78
C LYS A 178 1.80 -4.65 -9.61
N ALA A 179 1.15 -5.73 -9.17
CA ALA A 179 -0.05 -6.26 -9.81
C ALA A 179 -1.21 -5.26 -9.75
N THR A 180 -1.41 -4.60 -8.61
CA THR A 180 -2.42 -3.55 -8.42
C THR A 180 -2.26 -2.42 -9.43
N ARG A 181 -1.05 -1.91 -9.62
CA ARG A 181 -0.76 -0.87 -10.62
C ARG A 181 -1.06 -1.34 -12.04
N GLU A 182 -0.73 -2.57 -12.37
CA GLU A 182 -0.99 -3.11 -13.72
C GLU A 182 -2.49 -3.34 -13.94
N VAL A 183 -3.24 -3.77 -12.93
CA VAL A 183 -4.72 -3.83 -12.96
C VAL A 183 -5.28 -2.44 -13.22
N ALA A 184 -4.86 -1.43 -12.48
CA ALA A 184 -5.31 -0.05 -12.67
C ALA A 184 -5.05 0.46 -14.09
N ARG A 185 -3.85 0.18 -14.64
CA ARG A 185 -3.47 0.55 -16.00
C ARG A 185 -4.37 -0.12 -17.05
N LYS A 186 -4.66 -1.41 -16.88
CA LYS A 186 -5.57 -2.13 -17.80
C LYS A 186 -6.99 -1.60 -17.74
N LEU A 187 -7.49 -1.27 -16.55
CA LEU A 187 -8.81 -0.67 -16.39
C LEU A 187 -8.88 0.74 -17.04
N GLN A 188 -7.82 1.52 -16.95
CA GLN A 188 -7.74 2.82 -17.64
C GLN A 188 -7.82 2.65 -19.18
N GLN A 189 -7.20 1.60 -19.75
CA GLN A 189 -7.32 1.27 -21.16
C GLN A 189 -8.75 0.91 -21.59
N MET A 190 -9.58 0.47 -20.64
CA MET A 190 -11.01 0.22 -20.79
C MET A 190 -11.86 1.48 -20.50
N ASN A 191 -11.27 2.66 -20.44
CA ASN A 191 -11.90 3.94 -20.09
C ASN A 191 -12.52 3.98 -18.66
N VAL A 192 -11.98 3.21 -17.73
CA VAL A 192 -12.35 3.26 -16.31
C VAL A 192 -11.22 3.95 -15.56
N ASN A 193 -11.39 5.22 -15.22
CA ASN A 193 -10.36 6.02 -14.57
C ASN A 193 -10.16 5.62 -13.09
N LEU A 194 -8.93 5.80 -12.59
CA LEU A 194 -8.58 5.53 -11.19
C LEU A 194 -9.16 6.60 -10.23
N LEU A 195 -9.18 7.85 -10.65
CA LEU A 195 -9.76 9.02 -9.98
C LEU A 195 -10.86 9.64 -10.83
#